data_a0b962463e6324c3614150fc53410e7c
#
_entry.id   a0b962463e6324c3614150fc53410e7c
#
_cell.length_a   1.000
_cell.length_b   1.000
_cell.length_c   1.000
_cell.angle_alpha   90.00
_cell.angle_beta   90.00
_cell.angle_gamma   90.00
#
_symmetry.space_group_name_H-M   'P 1'
#
loop_
_entity.id
_entity.type
_entity.pdbx_description
1 polymer ?
#
loop_
_entity_poly.entity_id
_entity_poly.type
_entity_poly.pdbx_seq_one_letter_code
_entity_poly.pdbx_strand_id
1 'polypeptide(L)'
;MHNQTAILFFYKGKKMKLLSFAIPCYNSKDYMEHCIESILPGGDDVEIIIVDDGSKDETAAIADRYAAEYPDIVKAVHQENGGHGEAVNTGLKNATGKYFKVVDSDDWVDLESYKKILDKLREFEQENTQIDMLLANYVYEKEGARRKKVMRAPRS
;
A
#
# COMPACT_ATOMS: atom_id res chain seq x y z
N MET A 1 -31.31 44.72 -10.98
CA MET A 1 -30.67 43.49 -11.46
C MET A 1 -29.68 43.03 -10.41
N HIS A 2 -30.03 42.04 -9.64
CA HIS A 2 -29.11 41.42 -8.72
C HIS A 2 -28.37 40.28 -9.43
N ASN A 3 -27.11 40.48 -9.78
CA ASN A 3 -26.24 39.41 -10.21
C ASN A 3 -25.92 38.52 -8.99
N GLN A 4 -26.66 37.44 -8.81
CA GLN A 4 -26.24 36.39 -7.93
C GLN A 4 -25.11 35.61 -8.64
N THR A 5 -23.88 35.94 -8.30
CA THR A 5 -22.74 35.10 -8.65
C THR A 5 -22.85 33.85 -7.80
N ALA A 6 -23.35 32.78 -8.40
CA ALA A 6 -23.32 31.46 -7.75
C ALA A 6 -21.85 31.01 -7.64
N ILE A 7 -21.30 31.10 -6.44
CA ILE A 7 -20.00 30.52 -6.16
C ILE A 7 -20.20 29.00 -6.01
N LEU A 8 -19.92 28.27 -7.08
CA LEU A 8 -19.87 26.82 -7.07
C LEU A 8 -18.60 26.38 -6.31
N PHE A 9 -18.75 26.03 -5.05
CA PHE A 9 -17.71 25.31 -4.32
C PHE A 9 -17.71 23.86 -4.80
N PHE A 10 -16.76 23.51 -5.67
CA PHE A 10 -16.47 22.12 -5.92
C PHE A 10 -15.76 21.56 -4.68
N TYR A 11 -16.50 20.97 -3.76
CA TYR A 11 -15.94 20.11 -2.74
C TYR A 11 -15.44 18.83 -3.45
N LYS A 12 -14.17 18.83 -3.80
CA LYS A 12 -13.50 17.63 -4.25
C LYS A 12 -13.35 16.75 -3.01
N GLY A 13 -14.39 15.97 -2.70
CA GLY A 13 -14.33 14.98 -1.65
C GLY A 13 -13.11 14.11 -1.90
N LYS A 14 -12.33 13.83 -0.86
CA LYS A 14 -11.14 12.97 -0.97
C LYS A 14 -11.60 11.65 -1.58
N LYS A 15 -11.12 11.32 -2.79
CA LYS A 15 -11.45 10.07 -3.47
C LYS A 15 -11.11 8.90 -2.53
N MET A 16 -12.05 7.98 -2.32
CA MET A 16 -11.78 6.78 -1.52
C MET A 16 -10.68 5.96 -2.18
N LYS A 17 -9.70 5.53 -1.39
CA LYS A 17 -8.61 4.69 -1.86
C LYS A 17 -9.15 3.31 -2.27
N LEU A 18 -8.64 2.79 -3.36
CA LEU A 18 -9.01 1.47 -3.85
C LEU A 18 -8.30 0.39 -3.01
N LEU A 19 -7.00 0.51 -2.81
CA LEU A 19 -6.16 -0.48 -2.16
C LEU A 19 -5.24 0.16 -1.13
N SER A 20 -5.33 -0.34 0.10
CA SER A 20 -4.41 0.01 1.18
C SER A 20 -3.34 -1.05 1.32
N PHE A 21 -2.09 -0.63 1.31
CA PHE A 21 -0.94 -1.46 1.64
C PHE A 21 -0.48 -1.17 3.06
N ALA A 22 -0.29 -2.19 3.86
CA ALA A 22 0.44 -2.08 5.11
C ALA A 22 1.83 -2.67 4.96
N ILE A 23 2.83 -1.91 5.35
CA ILE A 23 4.23 -2.32 5.35
C ILE A 23 4.70 -2.33 6.81
N PRO A 24 4.67 -3.49 7.47
CA PRO A 24 5.26 -3.61 8.81
C PRO A 24 6.78 -3.54 8.70
N CYS A 25 7.38 -2.65 9.48
CA CYS A 25 8.80 -2.37 9.48
C CYS A 25 9.40 -2.51 10.88
N TYR A 26 10.47 -3.25 10.99
CA TYR A 26 11.32 -3.29 12.18
C TYR A 26 12.78 -3.39 11.76
N ASN A 27 13.56 -2.33 12.03
CA ASN A 27 14.95 -2.22 11.59
C ASN A 27 15.12 -2.53 10.08
N SER A 28 14.31 -1.88 9.25
CA SER A 28 14.13 -2.17 7.82
C SER A 28 14.85 -1.17 6.89
N LYS A 29 15.74 -0.34 7.40
CA LYS A 29 16.37 0.76 6.66
C LYS A 29 17.02 0.35 5.34
N ASP A 30 17.58 -0.86 5.27
CA ASP A 30 18.38 -1.29 4.12
C ASP A 30 17.53 -1.74 2.92
N TYR A 31 16.23 -1.99 3.09
CA TYR A 31 15.38 -2.54 2.03
C TYR A 31 13.97 -1.94 1.92
N MET A 32 13.48 -1.21 2.93
CA MET A 32 12.12 -0.69 2.93
C MET A 32 11.82 0.31 1.79
N GLU A 33 12.82 1.06 1.35
CA GLU A 33 12.63 2.04 0.28
C GLU A 33 12.25 1.34 -1.03
N HIS A 34 12.90 0.24 -1.37
CA HIS A 34 12.56 -0.55 -2.55
C HIS A 34 11.11 -1.07 -2.51
N CYS A 35 10.66 -1.54 -1.34
CA CYS A 35 9.26 -1.91 -1.12
C CYS A 35 8.31 -0.75 -1.39
N ILE A 36 8.53 0.39 -0.75
CA ILE A 36 7.69 1.59 -0.88
C ILE A 36 7.63 2.07 -2.32
N GLU A 37 8.78 2.22 -2.96
CA GLU A 37 8.90 2.72 -4.33
C GLU A 37 8.23 1.80 -5.35
N SER A 38 8.20 0.49 -5.10
CA SER A 38 7.48 -0.45 -5.96
C SER A 38 5.96 -0.25 -5.95
N ILE A 39 5.40 0.31 -4.87
CA ILE A 39 3.95 0.51 -4.68
C ILE A 39 3.50 1.90 -5.12
N LEU A 40 4.37 2.91 -5.02
CA LEU A 40 4.06 4.31 -5.39
C LEU A 40 3.45 4.49 -6.80
N PRO A 41 3.81 3.70 -7.83
CA PRO A 41 3.19 3.81 -9.15
C PRO A 41 1.68 3.61 -9.20
N GLY A 42 1.06 3.09 -8.15
CA GLY A 42 -0.40 3.00 -8.01
C GLY A 42 -1.10 4.37 -7.90
N GLY A 43 -0.34 5.42 -7.56
CA GLY A 43 -0.83 6.80 -7.54
C GLY A 43 -1.97 7.02 -6.53
N ASP A 44 -2.93 7.84 -6.91
CA ASP A 44 -4.02 8.26 -6.03
C ASP A 44 -5.01 7.15 -5.65
N ASP A 45 -5.00 6.03 -6.34
CA ASP A 45 -5.87 4.90 -6.04
C ASP A 45 -5.39 4.07 -4.85
N VAL A 46 -4.14 4.24 -4.45
CA VAL A 46 -3.54 3.47 -3.35
C VAL A 46 -3.17 4.35 -2.16
N GLU A 47 -3.08 3.73 -1.01
CA GLU A 47 -2.41 4.28 0.16
C GLU A 47 -1.39 3.28 0.70
N ILE A 48 -0.32 3.81 1.26
CA ILE A 48 0.75 3.03 1.85
C ILE A 48 0.84 3.42 3.33
N ILE A 49 0.64 2.46 4.20
CA ILE A 49 0.73 2.66 5.64
C ILE A 49 2.02 1.96 6.11
N ILE A 50 3.04 2.75 6.36
CA ILE A 50 4.30 2.27 6.91
C ILE A 50 4.14 2.21 8.43
N VAL A 51 4.22 1.03 8.99
CA VAL A 51 4.13 0.83 10.44
C VAL A 51 5.52 0.53 10.99
N ASP A 52 6.11 1.51 11.64
CA ASP A 52 7.38 1.34 12.34
C ASP A 52 7.13 0.75 13.72
N ASP A 53 7.53 -0.49 13.90
CA ASP A 53 7.32 -1.29 15.12
C ASP A 53 8.46 -1.10 16.13
N GLY A 54 8.76 0.15 16.45
CA GLY A 54 9.77 0.49 17.46
C GLY A 54 11.19 0.26 16.99
N SER A 55 11.51 0.59 15.73
CA SER A 55 12.85 0.45 15.16
C SER A 55 13.89 1.30 15.90
N LYS A 56 15.12 0.82 15.91
CA LYS A 56 16.27 1.49 16.52
C LYS A 56 17.26 2.05 15.50
N ASP A 57 17.02 1.78 14.23
CA ASP A 57 17.76 2.33 13.09
C ASP A 57 17.03 3.52 12.45
N GLU A 58 17.38 3.92 11.25
CA GLU A 58 16.77 5.04 10.52
C GLU A 58 15.39 4.72 9.90
N THR A 59 14.81 3.57 10.17
CA THR A 59 13.48 3.15 9.64
C THR A 59 12.41 4.21 9.88
N ALA A 60 12.28 4.72 11.10
CA ALA A 60 11.31 5.76 11.45
C ALA A 60 11.50 7.04 10.62
N ALA A 61 12.75 7.50 10.49
CA ALA A 61 13.07 8.69 9.71
C ALA A 61 12.78 8.52 8.21
N ILE A 62 13.02 7.32 7.66
CA ILE A 62 12.67 7.00 6.27
C ILE A 62 11.15 7.03 6.08
N ALA A 63 10.40 6.42 6.99
CA ALA A 63 8.94 6.43 6.94
C ALA A 63 8.37 7.86 6.96
N ASP A 64 8.87 8.71 7.86
CA ASP A 64 8.45 10.11 7.96
C ASP A 64 8.80 10.91 6.71
N ARG A 65 9.95 10.66 6.10
CA ARG A 65 10.36 11.30 4.85
C ARG A 65 9.40 10.97 3.70
N TYR A 66 9.05 9.71 3.52
CA TYR A 66 8.07 9.31 2.50
C TYR A 66 6.67 9.87 2.77
N ALA A 67 6.24 9.92 4.02
CA ALA A 67 4.97 10.52 4.39
C ALA A 67 4.93 12.04 4.10
N ALA A 68 6.04 12.74 4.31
CA ALA A 68 6.16 14.16 3.99
C ALA A 68 6.23 14.43 2.48
N GLU A 69 6.90 13.57 1.72
CA GLU A 69 7.07 13.69 0.27
C GLU A 69 5.79 13.30 -0.51
N TYR A 70 5.06 12.30 -0.01
CA TYR A 70 3.83 11.77 -0.63
C TYR A 70 2.64 11.80 0.35
N PRO A 71 2.20 12.99 0.82
CA PRO A 71 1.24 13.10 1.91
C PRO A 71 -0.15 12.56 1.58
N ASP A 72 -0.50 12.46 0.29
CA ASP A 72 -1.79 11.91 -0.18
C ASP A 72 -1.77 10.39 -0.37
N ILE A 73 -0.58 9.78 -0.35
CA ILE A 73 -0.40 8.35 -0.61
C ILE A 73 0.18 7.63 0.61
N VAL A 74 1.16 8.20 1.28
CA VAL A 74 1.93 7.55 2.35
C VAL A 74 1.57 8.11 3.71
N LYS A 75 1.36 7.20 4.66
CA LYS A 75 1.23 7.48 6.10
C LYS A 75 2.32 6.74 6.86
N ALA A 76 2.96 7.41 7.80
CA ALA A 76 3.86 6.80 8.76
C ALA A 76 3.15 6.66 10.11
N VAL A 77 3.19 5.48 10.69
CA VAL A 77 2.65 5.18 12.01
C VAL A 77 3.76 4.55 12.86
N HIS A 78 4.01 5.14 14.01
CA HIS A 78 5.04 4.64 14.94
C HIS A 78 4.37 4.03 16.16
N GLN A 79 4.89 2.90 16.61
CA GLN A 79 4.41 2.20 17.80
C GLN A 79 5.57 1.62 18.60
N GLU A 80 5.33 1.28 19.86
CA GLU A 80 6.25 0.44 20.61
C GLU A 80 6.30 -0.94 19.97
N ASN A 81 7.46 -1.59 20.03
CA ASN A 81 7.62 -2.92 19.45
C ASN A 81 6.60 -3.90 20.04
N GLY A 82 5.69 -4.35 19.21
CA GLY A 82 4.64 -5.31 19.51
C GLY A 82 4.72 -6.59 18.68
N GLY A 83 5.64 -6.63 17.74
CA GLY A 83 5.82 -7.73 16.79
C GLY A 83 5.06 -7.56 15.48
N HIS A 84 5.36 -8.43 14.52
CA HIS A 84 4.83 -8.37 13.16
C HIS A 84 3.29 -8.36 13.11
N GLY A 85 2.64 -9.23 13.87
CA GLY A 85 1.17 -9.31 13.90
C GLY A 85 0.52 -8.04 14.40
N GLU A 86 1.07 -7.41 15.44
CA GLU A 86 0.56 -6.13 15.96
C GLU A 86 0.78 -4.99 14.96
N ALA A 87 1.91 -4.97 14.27
CA ALA A 87 2.17 -4.00 13.21
C ALA A 87 1.19 -4.15 12.03
N VAL A 88 0.85 -5.39 11.64
CA VAL A 88 -0.19 -5.66 10.64
C VAL A 88 -1.56 -5.16 11.12
N ASN A 89 -1.94 -5.41 12.36
CA ASN A 89 -3.19 -4.93 12.95
C ASN A 89 -3.25 -3.39 12.97
N THR A 90 -2.15 -2.74 13.30
CA THR A 90 -2.04 -1.27 13.24
C THR A 90 -2.21 -0.75 11.81
N GLY A 91 -1.60 -1.41 10.84
CA GLY A 91 -1.79 -1.10 9.43
C GLY A 91 -3.25 -1.21 9.00
N LEU A 92 -3.91 -2.29 9.38
CA LEU A 92 -5.34 -2.50 9.08
C LEU A 92 -6.23 -1.43 9.73
N LYS A 93 -5.99 -1.06 10.98
CA LYS A 93 -6.74 0.00 11.68
C LYS A 93 -6.61 1.37 11.02
N ASN A 94 -5.49 1.64 10.36
CA ASN A 94 -5.21 2.90 9.67
C ASN A 94 -5.60 2.87 8.18
N ALA A 95 -6.02 1.72 7.65
CA ALA A 95 -6.42 1.55 6.27
C ALA A 95 -7.77 2.22 5.99
N THR A 96 -7.85 2.94 4.86
CA THR A 96 -9.08 3.60 4.39
C THR A 96 -9.52 3.10 3.02
N GLY A 97 -8.73 2.26 2.37
CA GLY A 97 -9.04 1.67 1.07
C GLY A 97 -10.10 0.58 1.15
N LYS A 98 -10.72 0.33 0.04
CA LYS A 98 -11.73 -0.74 -0.07
C LYS A 98 -11.12 -2.13 0.08
N TYR A 99 -9.90 -2.31 -0.43
CA TYR A 99 -9.13 -3.55 -0.32
C TYR A 99 -7.88 -3.33 0.51
N PHE A 100 -7.37 -4.38 1.11
CA PHE A 100 -6.21 -4.35 2.00
C PHE A 100 -5.20 -5.44 1.63
N LYS A 101 -3.92 -5.07 1.66
CA LYS A 101 -2.80 -5.97 1.38
C LYS A 101 -1.64 -5.67 2.33
N VAL A 102 -1.06 -6.71 2.90
CA VAL A 102 0.24 -6.62 3.60
C VAL A 102 1.36 -6.91 2.62
N VAL A 103 2.41 -6.11 2.65
CA VAL A 103 3.68 -6.37 1.96
C VAL A 103 4.79 -6.23 2.99
N ASP A 104 5.56 -7.27 3.19
CA ASP A 104 6.70 -7.22 4.09
C ASP A 104 7.75 -6.22 3.57
N SER A 105 8.45 -5.57 4.48
CA SER A 105 9.36 -4.46 4.13
C SER A 105 10.56 -4.86 3.27
N ASP A 106 10.88 -6.15 3.20
CA ASP A 106 11.92 -6.73 2.34
C ASP A 106 11.38 -7.32 1.02
N ASP A 107 10.06 -7.21 0.80
CA ASP A 107 9.40 -7.62 -0.44
C ASP A 107 9.10 -6.40 -1.32
N TRP A 108 8.72 -6.65 -2.56
CA TRP A 108 8.27 -5.63 -3.52
C TRP A 108 7.24 -6.20 -4.47
N VAL A 109 6.53 -5.32 -5.16
CA VAL A 109 5.55 -5.71 -6.18
C VAL A 109 6.16 -5.57 -7.58
N ASP A 110 5.84 -6.54 -8.45
CA ASP A 110 6.17 -6.44 -9.87
C ASP A 110 5.23 -5.43 -10.54
N LEU A 111 5.77 -4.43 -11.20
CA LEU A 111 5.01 -3.30 -11.76
C LEU A 111 3.92 -3.74 -12.73
N GLU A 112 4.23 -4.69 -13.62
CA GLU A 112 3.27 -5.16 -14.64
C GLU A 112 2.10 -5.93 -13.98
N SER A 113 2.43 -6.84 -13.08
CA SER A 113 1.43 -7.61 -12.31
C SER A 113 0.59 -6.70 -11.41
N TYR A 114 1.21 -5.71 -10.79
CA TYR A 114 0.56 -4.73 -9.95
C TYR A 114 -0.47 -3.90 -10.73
N LYS A 115 -0.10 -3.41 -11.92
CA LYS A 115 -1.05 -2.69 -12.79
C LYS A 115 -2.25 -3.56 -13.15
N LYS A 116 -2.04 -4.83 -13.49
CA LYS A 116 -3.13 -5.78 -13.79
C LYS A 116 -4.07 -5.98 -12.59
N ILE A 117 -3.51 -6.08 -11.38
CA ILE A 117 -4.31 -6.20 -10.14
C ILE A 117 -5.15 -4.95 -9.92
N LEU A 118 -4.57 -3.76 -10.04
CA LEU A 118 -5.32 -2.51 -9.88
C LEU A 118 -6.43 -2.37 -10.93
N ASP A 119 -6.16 -2.71 -12.19
CA ASP A 119 -7.17 -2.68 -13.26
C ASP A 119 -8.31 -3.65 -12.96
N LYS A 120 -8.01 -4.82 -12.43
CA LYS A 120 -9.01 -5.81 -12.04
C LYS A 120 -9.88 -5.33 -10.87
N LEU A 121 -9.27 -4.70 -9.87
CA LEU A 121 -10.00 -4.12 -8.75
C LEU A 121 -10.91 -2.97 -9.21
N ARG A 122 -10.45 -2.11 -10.13
CA ARG A 122 -11.26 -1.04 -10.74
C ARG A 122 -12.45 -1.62 -11.53
N GLU A 123 -12.24 -2.70 -12.27
CA GLU A 123 -13.31 -3.41 -13.01
C GLU A 123 -14.39 -3.91 -12.04
N PHE A 124 -14.02 -4.54 -10.92
CA PHE A 124 -14.97 -4.97 -9.89
C PHE A 124 -15.78 -3.80 -9.31
N GLU A 125 -15.14 -2.64 -9.11
CA GLU A 125 -15.83 -1.43 -8.66
C GLU A 125 -16.84 -0.92 -9.68
N GLN A 126 -16.47 -0.88 -10.95
CA GLN A 126 -17.35 -0.42 -12.04
C GLN A 126 -18.56 -1.35 -12.22
N GLU A 127 -18.36 -2.66 -12.08
CA GLU A 127 -19.39 -3.68 -12.19
C GLU A 127 -20.21 -3.87 -10.91
N ASN A 128 -19.86 -3.16 -9.82
CA ASN A 128 -20.41 -3.33 -8.48
C ASN A 128 -20.32 -4.78 -7.99
N THR A 129 -19.27 -5.47 -8.39
CA THR A 129 -19.01 -6.86 -7.99
C THR A 129 -18.36 -6.88 -6.60
N GLN A 130 -18.96 -7.58 -5.66
CA GLN A 130 -18.36 -7.79 -4.35
C GLN A 130 -17.43 -9.00 -4.39
N ILE A 131 -16.22 -8.82 -3.90
CA ILE A 131 -15.22 -9.87 -3.71
C ILE A 131 -14.69 -9.81 -2.28
N ASP A 132 -14.48 -10.95 -1.67
CA ASP A 132 -13.89 -11.03 -0.34
C ASP A 132 -12.38 -11.19 -0.44
N MET A 133 -11.89 -11.86 -1.48
CA MET A 133 -10.46 -12.13 -1.67
C MET A 133 -10.10 -12.22 -3.15
N LEU A 134 -8.96 -11.61 -3.50
CA LEU A 134 -8.28 -11.79 -4.77
C LEU A 134 -6.95 -12.49 -4.53
N LEU A 135 -6.77 -13.67 -5.09
CA LEU A 135 -5.52 -14.42 -5.01
C LEU A 135 -4.64 -14.12 -6.22
N ALA A 136 -3.39 -13.81 -5.97
CA ALA A 136 -2.38 -13.57 -6.99
C ALA A 136 -1.19 -14.51 -6.79
N ASN A 137 -0.50 -14.79 -7.90
CA ASN A 137 0.77 -15.51 -7.83
C ASN A 137 1.86 -14.63 -7.22
N TYR A 138 2.85 -15.25 -6.59
CA TYR A 138 4.06 -14.56 -6.18
C TYR A 138 5.30 -15.28 -6.69
N VAL A 139 6.37 -14.54 -6.82
CA VAL A 139 7.66 -15.06 -7.28
C VAL A 139 8.62 -15.09 -6.10
N TYR A 140 9.15 -16.27 -5.82
CA TYR A 140 10.24 -16.41 -4.87
C TYR A 140 11.57 -16.20 -5.61
N GLU A 141 12.24 -15.10 -5.29
CA GLU A 141 13.53 -14.73 -5.84
C GLU A 141 14.60 -14.82 -4.76
N LYS A 142 15.49 -15.75 -4.91
CA LYS A 142 16.62 -15.90 -3.99
C LYS A 142 17.83 -15.20 -4.59
N GLU A 143 18.48 -14.37 -3.81
CA GLU A 143 19.72 -13.70 -4.19
C GLU A 143 20.75 -14.69 -4.71
N GLY A 144 21.31 -14.45 -5.90
CA GLY A 144 22.26 -15.34 -6.58
C GLY A 144 21.65 -16.55 -7.28
N ALA A 145 20.34 -16.77 -7.24
CA ALA A 145 19.70 -17.86 -7.95
C ALA A 145 19.50 -17.55 -9.45
N ARG A 146 19.88 -18.50 -10.31
CA ARG A 146 19.71 -18.38 -11.77
C ARG A 146 18.26 -18.55 -12.25
N ARG A 147 17.36 -19.03 -11.38
CA ARG A 147 15.94 -19.28 -11.72
C ARG A 147 15.04 -18.74 -10.61
N LYS A 148 14.01 -18.02 -11.03
CA LYS A 148 12.91 -17.57 -10.17
C LYS A 148 11.90 -18.70 -10.00
N LYS A 149 11.40 -18.90 -8.78
CA LYS A 149 10.33 -19.87 -8.49
C LYS A 149 9.00 -19.13 -8.41
N VAL A 150 8.12 -19.40 -9.37
CA VAL A 150 6.75 -18.86 -9.33
C VAL A 150 5.88 -19.74 -8.43
N MET A 151 5.35 -19.17 -7.37
CA MET A 151 4.37 -19.81 -6.51
C MET A 151 2.97 -19.43 -7.02
N ARG A 152 2.24 -20.42 -7.52
CA ARG A 152 0.92 -20.20 -8.09
C ARG A 152 -0.16 -20.35 -7.03
N ALA A 153 -1.11 -19.43 -7.02
CA ALA A 153 -2.32 -19.58 -6.24
C ALA A 153 -3.10 -20.85 -6.65
N PRO A 154 -3.78 -21.51 -5.73
CA PRO A 154 -4.64 -22.62 -6.08
C PRO A 154 -5.67 -22.21 -7.15
N ARG A 155 -5.89 -23.07 -8.12
CA ARG A 155 -7.00 -22.86 -9.07
C ARG A 155 -8.30 -23.25 -8.37
N SER A 156 -9.25 -22.35 -8.36
CA SER A 156 -10.63 -22.63 -7.94
C SER A 156 -11.31 -23.60 -8.88
#